data_59721026fcb5f2e8d92975e12beaf4d7
#
_entry.id   59721026fcb5f2e8d92975e12beaf4d7
#
_cell.length_a   1.000
_cell.length_b   1.000
_cell.length_c   1.000
_cell.angle_alpha   90.00
_cell.angle_beta   90.00
_cell.angle_gamma   90.00
#
_symmetry.space_group_name_H-M   'P 1'
#
loop_
_entity.id
_entity.type
_entity.pdbx_description
1 polymer ?
#
loop_
_entity_poly.entity_id
_entity_poly.type
_entity_poly.pdbx_seq_one_letter_code
_entity_poly.pdbx_strand_id
1 'polypeptide(L)'
;MAVFQSPFQFGTLATEENFIDRTEDRALLKQLLASHINVMLISPRRWGKSSLVKKAMTELSVEDKEVRICYIDAFSIGSEAEFYRTFASQVIACASSKFVPQERDKMAILQLPELLAKEKGIRIIVCIDEFQQLANLPEYKDMEGKMRSVWQQQQLTSYCLYGSKRNMMLNIFNNSNSPFYRFGQVIFMQKIAKEHWIPFILSSFEKTGKRISESFARRICDVVECHSWYLQQLCYFIWSFTVSEVTEEVFSLGLKQVLNINTPMFQNDTENLSSTQIEMLKAIADGEQHFSSQAVKQVYNLGNPNTIVKNKKILQNKDIIEKQKADFVFVDPIYRLWFKEEYC
;
A
#
# COMPACT_ATOMS: atom_id res chain seq x y z
N MET A 1 30.61 -23.87 -4.18
CA MET A 1 29.26 -23.72 -4.73
C MET A 1 28.93 -22.24 -4.74
N ALA A 2 28.61 -21.68 -5.89
CA ALA A 2 28.11 -20.31 -5.97
C ALA A 2 26.81 -20.24 -5.15
N VAL A 3 26.75 -19.40 -4.12
CA VAL A 3 25.52 -19.13 -3.39
C VAL A 3 24.68 -18.28 -4.32
N PHE A 4 23.75 -18.90 -5.05
CA PHE A 4 22.78 -18.16 -5.84
C PHE A 4 21.84 -17.42 -4.88
N GLN A 5 21.87 -16.10 -4.96
CA GLN A 5 20.91 -15.28 -4.24
C GLN A 5 19.54 -15.44 -4.91
N SER A 6 18.48 -15.56 -4.12
CA SER A 6 17.12 -15.67 -4.65
C SER A 6 16.78 -14.47 -5.53
N PRO A 7 16.20 -14.67 -6.71
CA PRO A 7 15.71 -13.58 -7.55
C PRO A 7 14.42 -12.95 -7.02
N PHE A 8 13.80 -13.54 -6.00
CA PHE A 8 12.56 -13.07 -5.39
C PHE A 8 12.85 -12.32 -4.11
N GLN A 9 12.31 -11.11 -3.98
CA GLN A 9 12.53 -10.21 -2.85
C GLN A 9 11.20 -9.75 -2.25
N PHE A 10 11.11 -9.80 -0.93
CA PHE A 10 10.01 -9.25 -0.14
C PHE A 10 10.58 -8.63 1.14
N GLY A 11 9.83 -7.71 1.77
CA GLY A 11 10.29 -7.03 2.99
C GLY A 11 11.12 -5.77 2.74
N THR A 12 11.50 -5.50 1.50
CA THR A 12 12.26 -4.32 1.09
C THR A 12 11.58 -3.63 -0.10
N LEU A 13 12.03 -2.42 -0.43
CA LEU A 13 11.59 -1.76 -1.66
C LEU A 13 12.11 -2.54 -2.87
N ALA A 14 11.25 -2.72 -3.88
CA ALA A 14 11.66 -3.37 -5.12
C ALA A 14 12.77 -2.56 -5.81
N THR A 15 13.85 -3.25 -6.16
CA THR A 15 14.94 -2.71 -6.99
C THR A 15 14.59 -2.81 -8.47
N GLU A 16 15.45 -2.26 -9.35
CA GLU A 16 15.20 -2.29 -10.80
C GLU A 16 14.93 -3.68 -11.37
N GLU A 17 15.69 -4.68 -10.93
CA GLU A 17 15.55 -6.06 -11.38
C GLU A 17 14.27 -6.75 -10.89
N ASN A 18 13.74 -6.30 -9.75
CA ASN A 18 12.55 -6.87 -9.10
C ASN A 18 11.33 -5.96 -9.20
N PHE A 19 11.44 -4.84 -9.92
CA PHE A 19 10.33 -3.95 -10.18
C PHE A 19 9.58 -4.43 -11.43
N ILE A 20 8.40 -4.99 -11.22
CA ILE A 20 7.62 -5.63 -12.27
C ILE A 20 6.55 -4.65 -12.72
N ASP A 21 6.45 -4.44 -14.05
CA ASP A 21 5.41 -3.66 -14.72
C ASP A 21 5.19 -2.25 -14.13
N ARG A 22 3.95 -1.84 -14.01
CA ARG A 22 3.53 -0.50 -13.54
C ARG A 22 3.88 0.63 -14.52
N THR A 23 4.05 0.32 -15.79
CA THR A 23 4.44 1.31 -16.80
C THR A 23 3.41 2.44 -16.91
N GLU A 24 2.12 2.09 -16.94
CA GLU A 24 1.03 3.07 -16.99
C GLU A 24 0.92 3.89 -15.69
N ASP A 25 0.97 3.22 -14.54
CA ASP A 25 0.93 3.88 -13.22
C ASP A 25 2.09 4.87 -13.07
N ARG A 26 3.32 4.48 -13.49
CA ARG A 26 4.50 5.35 -13.45
C ARG A 26 4.34 6.56 -14.38
N ALA A 27 3.91 6.31 -15.62
CA ALA A 27 3.69 7.37 -16.61
C ALA A 27 2.66 8.38 -16.12
N LEU A 28 1.54 7.89 -15.58
CA LEU A 28 0.48 8.74 -15.03
C LEU A 28 0.98 9.58 -13.84
N LEU A 29 1.69 8.98 -12.88
CA LEU A 29 2.25 9.71 -11.74
C LEU A 29 3.23 10.79 -12.18
N LYS A 30 4.15 10.47 -13.10
CA LYS A 30 5.10 11.44 -13.64
C LYS A 30 4.39 12.60 -14.34
N GLN A 31 3.42 12.28 -15.21
CA GLN A 31 2.68 13.29 -15.97
C GLN A 31 1.90 14.23 -15.05
N LEU A 32 1.17 13.72 -14.07
CA LEU A 32 0.36 14.55 -13.17
C LEU A 32 1.25 15.45 -12.32
N LEU A 33 2.26 14.89 -11.66
CA LEU A 33 3.13 15.65 -10.75
C LEU A 33 4.02 16.66 -11.49
N ALA A 34 4.50 16.32 -12.68
CA ALA A 34 5.22 17.26 -13.55
C ALA A 34 4.33 18.41 -14.06
N SER A 35 3.02 18.18 -14.16
CA SER A 35 2.02 19.19 -14.53
C SER A 35 1.45 19.95 -13.32
N HIS A 36 2.09 19.90 -12.17
CA HIS A 36 1.67 20.54 -10.90
C HIS A 36 0.30 20.08 -10.38
N ILE A 37 -0.13 18.87 -10.74
CA ILE A 37 -1.36 18.25 -10.22
C ILE A 37 -1.00 17.40 -9.01
N ASN A 38 -1.59 17.72 -7.87
CA ASN A 38 -1.43 16.91 -6.68
C ASN A 38 -2.05 15.52 -6.86
N VAL A 39 -1.42 14.52 -6.28
CA VAL A 39 -1.86 13.12 -6.40
C VAL A 39 -2.09 12.52 -5.03
N MET A 40 -3.21 11.81 -4.88
CA MET A 40 -3.50 10.97 -3.74
C MET A 40 -3.52 9.51 -4.22
N LEU A 41 -2.46 8.75 -3.88
CA LEU A 41 -2.33 7.36 -4.27
C LEU A 41 -2.78 6.44 -3.12
N ILE A 42 -3.83 5.68 -3.35
CA ILE A 42 -4.42 4.77 -2.37
C ILE A 42 -4.20 3.33 -2.82
N SER A 43 -3.62 2.53 -1.93
CA SER A 43 -3.32 1.13 -2.22
C SER A 43 -3.31 0.32 -0.92
N PRO A 44 -3.82 -0.90 -0.89
CA PRO A 44 -3.62 -1.80 0.24
C PRO A 44 -2.14 -1.96 0.60
N ARG A 45 -1.87 -2.39 1.82
CA ARG A 45 -0.50 -2.66 2.27
C ARG A 45 0.17 -3.71 1.38
N ARG A 46 1.49 -3.57 1.20
CA ARG A 46 2.34 -4.58 0.53
C ARG A 46 2.05 -4.80 -0.97
N TRP A 47 1.34 -3.87 -1.63
CA TRP A 47 1.13 -3.90 -3.08
C TRP A 47 2.24 -3.21 -3.89
N GLY A 48 3.26 -2.67 -3.23
CA GLY A 48 4.39 -2.00 -3.88
C GLY A 48 4.20 -0.49 -4.12
N LYS A 49 3.28 0.17 -3.38
CA LYS A 49 3.00 1.61 -3.47
C LYS A 49 4.26 2.47 -3.35
N SER A 50 5.05 2.29 -2.28
CA SER A 50 6.26 3.09 -2.03
C SER A 50 7.34 2.83 -3.08
N SER A 51 7.45 1.58 -3.58
CA SER A 51 8.34 1.25 -4.71
C SER A 51 7.92 1.95 -5.99
N LEU A 52 6.61 1.99 -6.30
CA LEU A 52 6.06 2.70 -7.45
C LEU A 52 6.37 4.21 -7.39
N VAL A 53 6.06 4.87 -6.28
CA VAL A 53 6.32 6.30 -6.12
C VAL A 53 7.82 6.58 -6.24
N LYS A 54 8.66 5.80 -5.55
CA LYS A 54 10.12 6.00 -5.60
C LYS A 54 10.67 5.82 -7.01
N LYS A 55 10.25 4.78 -7.75
CA LYS A 55 10.69 4.54 -9.12
C LYS A 55 10.24 5.66 -10.05
N ALA A 56 8.97 6.04 -10.04
CA ALA A 56 8.43 7.10 -10.87
C ALA A 56 9.14 8.45 -10.62
N MET A 57 9.38 8.78 -9.35
CA MET A 57 10.04 10.04 -8.98
C MET A 57 11.53 10.04 -9.33
N THR A 58 12.21 8.90 -9.19
CA THR A 58 13.61 8.77 -9.63
C THR A 58 13.73 8.97 -11.14
N GLU A 59 12.86 8.34 -11.93
CA GLU A 59 12.81 8.53 -13.38
C GLU A 59 12.56 10.00 -13.73
N LEU A 60 11.56 10.64 -13.11
CA LEU A 60 11.24 12.04 -13.36
C LEU A 60 12.42 12.97 -13.02
N SER A 61 13.12 12.74 -11.93
CA SER A 61 14.30 13.57 -11.55
C SER A 61 15.51 13.38 -12.48
N VAL A 62 15.57 12.27 -13.21
CA VAL A 62 16.57 12.03 -14.25
C VAL A 62 16.17 12.73 -15.56
N GLU A 63 14.89 12.65 -15.93
CA GLU A 63 14.33 13.26 -17.13
C GLU A 63 14.30 14.81 -17.04
N ASP A 64 14.06 15.32 -15.83
CA ASP A 64 13.94 16.75 -15.57
C ASP A 64 14.87 17.18 -14.41
N LYS A 65 15.95 17.86 -14.77
CA LYS A 65 16.99 18.28 -13.81
C LYS A 65 16.59 19.45 -12.90
N GLU A 66 15.48 20.12 -13.18
CA GLU A 66 14.94 21.15 -12.31
C GLU A 66 14.05 20.57 -11.21
N VAL A 67 13.59 19.33 -11.34
CA VAL A 67 12.76 18.66 -10.33
C VAL A 67 13.60 18.15 -9.16
N ARG A 68 13.14 18.44 -7.94
CA ARG A 68 13.66 17.89 -6.69
C ARG A 68 12.56 17.12 -5.97
N ILE A 69 12.93 15.98 -5.44
CA ILE A 69 11.98 15.09 -4.74
C ILE A 69 12.26 15.12 -3.25
N CYS A 70 11.24 15.44 -2.47
CA CYS A 70 11.26 15.41 -1.01
C CYS A 70 10.44 14.21 -0.53
N TYR A 71 11.03 13.31 0.25
CA TYR A 71 10.35 12.15 0.82
C TYR A 71 10.16 12.32 2.31
N ILE A 72 8.94 12.08 2.78
CA ILE A 72 8.56 12.10 4.19
C ILE A 72 7.79 10.83 4.51
N ASP A 73 8.17 10.14 5.58
CA ASP A 73 7.42 9.02 6.12
C ASP A 73 6.61 9.47 7.34
N ALA A 74 5.30 9.57 7.17
CA ALA A 74 4.40 9.99 8.24
C ALA A 74 4.17 8.88 9.30
N PHE A 75 4.60 7.66 9.04
CA PHE A 75 4.49 6.57 10.02
C PHE A 75 5.32 6.82 11.29
N SER A 76 6.46 7.48 11.15
CA SER A 76 7.36 7.80 12.25
C SER A 76 6.99 9.08 13.02
N ILE A 77 5.95 9.82 12.59
CA ILE A 77 5.58 11.11 13.16
C ILE A 77 4.57 10.92 14.28
N GLY A 78 4.98 11.23 15.52
CA GLY A 78 4.17 11.07 16.73
C GLY A 78 3.53 12.37 17.26
N SER A 79 3.86 13.55 16.69
CA SER A 79 3.32 14.83 17.12
C SER A 79 3.29 15.87 16.00
N GLU A 80 2.47 16.90 16.17
CA GLU A 80 2.42 18.04 15.28
C GLU A 80 3.80 18.74 15.14
N ALA A 81 4.49 18.97 16.25
CA ALA A 81 5.81 19.59 16.26
C ALA A 81 6.84 18.76 15.48
N GLU A 82 6.77 17.44 15.60
CA GLU A 82 7.64 16.53 14.83
C GLU A 82 7.33 16.58 13.34
N PHE A 83 6.05 16.66 12.95
CA PHE A 83 5.66 16.84 11.56
C PHE A 83 6.31 18.10 10.96
N TYR A 84 6.14 19.26 11.58
CA TYR A 84 6.70 20.50 11.03
C TYR A 84 8.22 20.49 10.97
N ARG A 85 8.89 19.91 11.96
CA ARG A 85 10.36 19.77 11.97
C ARG A 85 10.83 18.84 10.85
N THR A 86 10.21 17.67 10.72
CA THR A 86 10.54 16.70 9.68
C THR A 86 10.27 17.27 8.30
N PHE A 87 9.12 17.92 8.10
CA PHE A 87 8.76 18.56 6.84
C PHE A 87 9.79 19.62 6.45
N ALA A 88 10.13 20.54 7.35
CA ALA A 88 11.13 21.58 7.08
C ALA A 88 12.50 20.97 6.75
N SER A 89 12.97 20.02 7.55
CA SER A 89 14.31 19.42 7.35
C SER A 89 14.41 18.67 6.03
N GLN A 90 13.39 17.91 5.63
CA GLN A 90 13.39 17.17 4.37
C GLN A 90 13.28 18.10 3.14
N VAL A 91 12.47 19.15 3.22
CA VAL A 91 12.37 20.15 2.16
C VAL A 91 13.69 20.91 1.97
N ILE A 92 14.34 21.32 3.05
CA ILE A 92 15.64 21.98 3.01
C ILE A 92 16.69 21.05 2.41
N ALA A 93 16.73 19.80 2.83
CA ALA A 93 17.67 18.81 2.35
C ALA A 93 17.50 18.55 0.83
N CYS A 94 16.27 18.33 0.36
CA CYS A 94 16.02 18.07 -1.07
C CYS A 94 16.37 19.27 -1.97
N ALA A 95 16.18 20.51 -1.48
CA ALA A 95 16.57 21.71 -2.18
C ALA A 95 18.06 22.06 -2.01
N SER A 96 18.84 21.28 -1.27
CA SER A 96 20.26 21.55 -0.93
C SER A 96 20.44 22.98 -0.39
N SER A 97 19.50 23.41 0.47
CA SER A 97 19.52 24.74 1.08
C SER A 97 20.19 24.72 2.46
N LYS A 98 20.81 25.83 2.82
CA LYS A 98 21.34 26.08 4.18
C LYS A 98 20.37 26.92 5.03
N PHE A 99 19.14 27.10 4.55
CA PHE A 99 18.11 27.85 5.26
C PHE A 99 17.80 27.20 6.61
N VAL A 100 17.67 28.03 7.65
CA VAL A 100 17.24 27.60 8.98
C VAL A 100 15.92 28.28 9.28
N PRO A 101 14.79 27.56 9.20
CA PRO A 101 13.49 28.17 9.52
C PRO A 101 13.43 28.55 11.01
N GLN A 102 12.74 29.63 11.31
CA GLN A 102 12.34 29.91 12.69
C GLN A 102 11.28 28.88 13.08
N GLU A 103 11.61 27.96 14.00
CA GLU A 103 10.80 26.79 14.36
C GLU A 103 9.36 27.07 14.81
N ARG A 104 9.00 28.32 15.04
CA ARG A 104 7.69 28.70 15.64
C ARG A 104 6.61 29.08 14.62
N ASP A 105 6.96 29.38 13.37
CA ASP A 105 5.97 29.75 12.36
C ASP A 105 5.59 28.56 11.47
N LYS A 106 4.51 27.89 11.87
CA LYS A 106 3.95 26.73 11.16
C LYS A 106 3.57 27.05 9.70
N MET A 107 3.04 28.27 9.47
CA MET A 107 2.64 28.69 8.12
C MET A 107 3.85 28.92 7.24
N ALA A 108 4.91 29.57 7.75
CA ALA A 108 6.17 29.73 7.04
C ALA A 108 6.82 28.38 6.68
N ILE A 109 6.75 27.40 7.59
CA ILE A 109 7.24 26.05 7.32
C ILE A 109 6.46 25.40 6.16
N LEU A 110 5.13 25.51 6.12
CA LEU A 110 4.34 24.96 5.04
C LEU A 110 4.55 25.66 3.69
N GLN A 111 4.96 26.95 3.71
CA GLN A 111 5.31 27.72 2.51
C GLN A 111 6.73 27.43 1.99
N LEU A 112 7.58 26.82 2.82
CA LEU A 112 8.99 26.60 2.54
C LEU A 112 9.29 25.94 1.19
N PRO A 113 8.57 24.88 0.75
CA PRO A 113 8.81 24.27 -0.55
C PRO A 113 8.70 25.28 -1.71
N GLU A 114 7.64 26.08 -1.70
CA GLU A 114 7.39 27.09 -2.75
C GLU A 114 8.43 28.21 -2.71
N LEU A 115 8.83 28.66 -1.52
CA LEU A 115 9.85 29.70 -1.35
C LEU A 115 11.21 29.25 -1.90
N LEU A 116 11.63 28.03 -1.53
CA LEU A 116 12.89 27.46 -2.01
C LEU A 116 12.84 27.14 -3.51
N ALA A 117 11.70 26.71 -4.02
CA ALA A 117 11.50 26.47 -5.44
C ALA A 117 11.68 27.74 -6.25
N LYS A 118 11.08 28.86 -5.82
CA LYS A 118 11.24 30.18 -6.44
C LYS A 118 12.66 30.73 -6.35
N GLU A 119 13.26 30.63 -5.16
CA GLU A 119 14.63 31.12 -4.92
C GLU A 119 15.66 30.43 -5.82
N LYS A 120 15.50 29.12 -6.04
CA LYS A 120 16.48 28.31 -6.76
C LYS A 120 16.13 28.03 -8.22
N GLY A 121 14.98 28.47 -8.69
CA GLY A 121 14.51 28.20 -10.06
C GLY A 121 14.29 26.71 -10.30
N ILE A 122 13.78 25.99 -9.28
CA ILE A 122 13.52 24.53 -9.33
C ILE A 122 12.03 24.25 -9.08
N ARG A 123 11.63 23.00 -9.28
CA ARG A 123 10.32 22.47 -8.89
C ARG A 123 10.49 21.44 -7.79
N ILE A 124 9.61 21.44 -6.79
CA ILE A 124 9.69 20.51 -5.68
C ILE A 124 8.45 19.61 -5.68
N ILE A 125 8.66 18.30 -5.63
CA ILE A 125 7.59 17.32 -5.43
C ILE A 125 7.75 16.74 -4.03
N VAL A 126 6.75 16.97 -3.18
CA VAL A 126 6.73 16.45 -1.80
C VAL A 126 5.92 15.16 -1.76
N CYS A 127 6.59 14.06 -1.49
CA CYS A 127 6.04 12.71 -1.39
C CYS A 127 5.89 12.34 0.08
N ILE A 128 4.66 12.16 0.57
CA ILE A 128 4.38 11.80 1.98
C ILE A 128 3.78 10.40 2.03
N ASP A 129 4.56 9.42 2.53
CA ASP A 129 4.10 8.04 2.74
C ASP A 129 3.25 7.95 4.00
N GLU A 130 2.30 7.01 3.99
CA GLU A 130 1.36 6.72 5.08
C GLU A 130 0.68 7.99 5.62
N PHE A 131 0.32 8.92 4.71
CA PHE A 131 -0.25 10.25 5.02
C PHE A 131 -1.41 10.18 6.02
N GLN A 132 -2.23 9.14 5.98
CA GLN A 132 -3.34 8.97 6.91
C GLN A 132 -2.91 8.81 8.37
N GLN A 133 -1.62 8.54 8.66
CA GLN A 133 -1.14 8.48 10.04
C GLN A 133 -1.22 9.84 10.74
N LEU A 134 -1.08 10.92 9.99
CA LEU A 134 -1.26 12.27 10.54
C LEU A 134 -2.67 12.47 11.12
N ALA A 135 -3.69 11.80 10.56
CA ALA A 135 -5.06 11.89 11.06
C ALA A 135 -5.27 11.28 12.47
N ASN A 136 -4.27 10.55 12.99
CA ASN A 136 -4.28 10.06 14.36
C ASN A 136 -3.75 11.10 15.38
N LEU A 137 -3.16 12.21 14.92
CA LEU A 137 -2.67 13.26 15.80
C LEU A 137 -3.83 14.07 16.37
N PRO A 138 -3.80 14.45 17.65
CA PRO A 138 -4.87 15.25 18.28
C PRO A 138 -5.13 16.58 17.55
N GLU A 139 -4.06 17.20 17.04
CA GLU A 139 -4.08 18.50 16.38
C GLU A 139 -4.41 18.43 14.88
N TYR A 140 -4.66 17.25 14.34
CA TYR A 140 -4.78 17.01 12.88
C TYR A 140 -5.79 17.94 12.20
N LYS A 141 -6.93 18.21 12.81
CA LYS A 141 -7.97 19.08 12.21
C LYS A 141 -7.46 20.49 11.94
N ASP A 142 -6.67 21.04 12.85
CA ASP A 142 -6.05 22.35 12.69
C ASP A 142 -4.92 22.30 11.66
N MET A 143 -4.09 21.27 11.73
CA MET A 143 -3.03 21.01 10.76
C MET A 143 -3.57 20.85 9.34
N GLU A 144 -4.62 20.07 9.16
CA GLU A 144 -5.25 19.77 7.87
C GLU A 144 -5.71 21.06 7.17
N GLY A 145 -6.39 21.93 7.91
CA GLY A 145 -6.82 23.23 7.41
C GLY A 145 -5.66 24.12 6.98
N LYS A 146 -4.60 24.21 7.80
CA LYS A 146 -3.39 24.96 7.47
C LYS A 146 -2.66 24.43 6.27
N MET A 147 -2.41 23.11 6.21
CA MET A 147 -1.80 22.48 5.06
C MET A 147 -2.58 22.77 3.78
N ARG A 148 -3.89 22.59 3.80
CA ARG A 148 -4.75 22.84 2.64
C ARG A 148 -4.69 24.29 2.18
N SER A 149 -4.79 25.25 3.09
CA SER A 149 -4.80 26.68 2.75
C SER A 149 -3.50 27.14 2.12
N VAL A 150 -2.37 26.59 2.55
CA VAL A 150 -1.04 26.93 2.01
C VAL A 150 -0.76 26.18 0.71
N TRP A 151 -0.89 24.85 0.74
CA TRP A 151 -0.46 24.01 -0.38
C TRP A 151 -1.25 24.22 -1.67
N GLN A 152 -2.54 24.57 -1.58
CA GLN A 152 -3.35 24.84 -2.77
C GLN A 152 -2.93 26.11 -3.54
N GLN A 153 -2.15 26.99 -2.92
CA GLN A 153 -1.69 28.24 -3.55
C GLN A 153 -0.30 28.12 -4.21
N GLN A 154 0.37 26.99 -4.00
CA GLN A 154 1.70 26.75 -4.53
C GLN A 154 1.65 26.40 -6.01
N GLN A 155 2.58 26.94 -6.79
CA GLN A 155 2.64 26.81 -8.25
C GLN A 155 3.87 26.02 -8.72
N LEU A 156 4.96 26.03 -7.94
CA LEU A 156 6.20 25.30 -8.23
C LEU A 156 6.37 24.05 -7.37
N THR A 157 5.37 23.79 -6.52
CA THR A 157 5.36 22.62 -5.64
C THR A 157 4.14 21.76 -5.92
N SER A 158 4.32 20.46 -6.01
CA SER A 158 3.23 19.48 -6.05
C SER A 158 3.39 18.39 -5.00
N TYR A 159 2.29 17.76 -4.65
CA TYR A 159 2.20 16.78 -3.56
C TYR A 159 1.77 15.42 -4.06
N CYS A 160 2.53 14.39 -3.67
CA CYS A 160 2.15 12.99 -3.79
C CYS A 160 1.85 12.45 -2.38
N LEU A 161 0.57 12.43 -2.00
CA LEU A 161 0.11 11.95 -0.69
C LEU A 161 -0.36 10.51 -0.86
N TYR A 162 0.29 9.56 -0.19
CA TYR A 162 -0.04 8.18 -0.40
C TYR A 162 -0.14 7.39 0.91
N GLY A 163 -0.96 6.34 0.89
CA GLY A 163 -1.23 5.58 2.11
C GLY A 163 -1.92 4.25 1.86
N SER A 164 -1.90 3.43 2.91
CA SER A 164 -2.37 2.05 2.84
C SER A 164 -3.77 1.84 3.41
N LYS A 165 -4.22 2.67 4.35
CA LYS A 165 -5.55 2.55 4.98
C LYS A 165 -6.61 3.22 4.12
N ARG A 166 -7.22 2.44 3.21
CA ARG A 166 -8.17 2.92 2.21
C ARG A 166 -9.28 3.78 2.80
N ASN A 167 -9.94 3.32 3.85
CA ASN A 167 -11.06 4.04 4.45
C ASN A 167 -10.62 5.38 5.06
N MET A 168 -9.46 5.44 5.72
CA MET A 168 -8.92 6.69 6.25
C MET A 168 -8.56 7.67 5.14
N MET A 169 -7.87 7.20 4.10
CA MET A 169 -7.53 8.03 2.93
C MET A 169 -8.78 8.56 2.23
N LEU A 170 -9.81 7.73 2.03
CA LEU A 170 -11.08 8.17 1.46
C LEU A 170 -11.79 9.22 2.33
N ASN A 171 -11.75 9.08 3.65
CA ASN A 171 -12.31 10.09 4.56
C ASN A 171 -11.58 11.43 4.45
N ILE A 172 -10.28 11.43 4.23
CA ILE A 172 -9.49 12.66 4.06
C ILE A 172 -9.80 13.32 2.69
N PHE A 173 -9.85 12.57 1.60
CA PHE A 173 -9.84 13.14 0.25
C PHE A 173 -11.19 13.15 -0.47
N ASN A 174 -12.13 12.28 -0.09
CA ASN A 174 -13.44 12.17 -0.74
C ASN A 174 -14.61 12.65 0.13
N ASN A 175 -14.38 12.97 1.40
CA ASN A 175 -15.40 13.55 2.26
C ASN A 175 -15.52 15.06 1.96
N SER A 176 -16.71 15.50 1.55
CA SER A 176 -16.97 16.92 1.23
C SER A 176 -16.74 17.90 2.40
N ASN A 177 -16.74 17.39 3.63
CA ASN A 177 -16.47 18.19 4.82
C ASN A 177 -14.98 18.23 5.21
N SER A 178 -14.10 17.50 4.50
CA SER A 178 -12.66 17.52 4.74
C SER A 178 -12.00 18.67 3.98
N PRO A 179 -11.05 19.39 4.59
CA PRO A 179 -10.25 20.41 3.91
C PRO A 179 -9.57 19.89 2.64
N PHE A 180 -9.11 18.64 2.63
CA PHE A 180 -8.46 18.02 1.46
C PHE A 180 -9.43 17.51 0.39
N TYR A 181 -10.74 17.73 0.55
CA TYR A 181 -11.69 17.37 -0.51
C TYR A 181 -11.29 17.99 -1.86
N ARG A 182 -11.15 17.14 -2.89
CA ARG A 182 -10.71 17.54 -4.24
C ARG A 182 -9.38 18.33 -4.28
N PHE A 183 -8.44 17.96 -3.41
CA PHE A 183 -7.11 18.60 -3.41
C PHE A 183 -6.28 18.25 -4.66
N GLY A 184 -6.56 17.16 -5.32
CA GLY A 184 -5.91 16.72 -6.55
C GLY A 184 -6.54 15.44 -7.10
N GLN A 185 -5.79 14.69 -7.90
CA GLN A 185 -6.23 13.45 -8.52
C GLN A 185 -6.11 12.27 -7.54
N VAL A 186 -7.21 11.57 -7.28
CA VAL A 186 -7.18 10.30 -6.53
C VAL A 186 -6.90 9.15 -7.49
N ILE A 187 -5.89 8.34 -7.18
CA ILE A 187 -5.52 7.14 -7.92
C ILE A 187 -5.66 5.94 -6.99
N PHE A 188 -6.42 4.94 -7.44
CA PHE A 188 -6.50 3.63 -6.79
C PHE A 188 -5.56 2.67 -7.51
N MET A 189 -4.46 2.31 -6.84
CA MET A 189 -3.50 1.37 -7.39
C MET A 189 -4.15 -0.02 -7.53
N GLN A 190 -4.02 -0.63 -8.70
CA GLN A 190 -4.54 -1.96 -8.99
C GLN A 190 -3.48 -3.04 -8.71
N LYS A 191 -3.89 -4.30 -8.56
CA LYS A 191 -2.96 -5.44 -8.55
C LYS A 191 -2.24 -5.53 -9.89
N ILE A 192 -1.00 -5.97 -9.88
CA ILE A 192 -0.29 -6.32 -11.13
C ILE A 192 -0.97 -7.55 -11.74
N ALA A 193 -1.27 -7.50 -13.03
CA ALA A 193 -1.97 -8.57 -13.72
C ALA A 193 -1.10 -9.84 -13.87
N LYS A 194 -1.74 -11.00 -13.98
CA LYS A 194 -1.05 -12.30 -14.14
C LYS A 194 -0.11 -12.32 -15.34
N GLU A 195 -0.50 -11.65 -16.41
CA GLU A 195 0.22 -11.56 -17.69
C GLU A 195 1.62 -10.97 -17.51
N HIS A 196 1.84 -10.15 -16.50
CA HIS A 196 3.15 -9.60 -16.15
C HIS A 196 3.89 -10.47 -15.13
N TRP A 197 3.16 -11.11 -14.21
CA TRP A 197 3.75 -11.96 -13.20
C TRP A 197 4.30 -13.27 -13.76
N ILE A 198 3.57 -13.93 -14.68
CA ILE A 198 3.96 -15.24 -15.21
C ILE A 198 5.31 -15.19 -15.89
N PRO A 199 5.56 -14.29 -16.87
CA PRO A 199 6.88 -14.18 -17.52
C PRO A 199 8.01 -13.86 -16.53
N PHE A 200 7.73 -13.00 -15.52
CA PHE A 200 8.69 -12.70 -14.48
C PHE A 200 9.08 -13.94 -13.67
N ILE A 201 8.09 -14.74 -13.24
CA ILE A 201 8.34 -15.98 -12.47
C ILE A 201 9.17 -16.94 -13.28
N LEU A 202 8.77 -17.22 -14.53
CA LEU A 202 9.48 -18.15 -15.42
C LEU A 202 10.94 -17.73 -15.63
N SER A 203 11.16 -16.47 -16.02
CA SER A 203 12.51 -15.95 -16.26
C SER A 203 13.38 -15.91 -15.01
N SER A 204 12.79 -15.67 -13.83
CA SER A 204 13.50 -15.64 -12.57
C SER A 204 14.00 -17.02 -12.14
N PHE A 205 13.23 -18.08 -12.36
CA PHE A 205 13.68 -19.46 -12.17
C PHE A 205 14.78 -19.83 -13.16
N GLU A 206 14.59 -19.55 -14.45
CA GLU A 206 15.53 -19.86 -15.52
C GLU A 206 16.91 -19.21 -15.31
N LYS A 207 16.95 -17.92 -14.94
CA LYS A 207 18.20 -17.18 -14.64
C LYS A 207 19.05 -17.82 -13.56
N THR A 208 18.44 -18.62 -12.69
CA THR A 208 19.12 -19.31 -11.60
C THR A 208 19.32 -20.81 -11.87
N GLY A 209 19.10 -21.27 -13.11
CA GLY A 209 19.28 -22.65 -13.53
C GLY A 209 18.20 -23.61 -13.02
N LYS A 210 17.08 -23.09 -12.52
CA LYS A 210 15.91 -23.87 -12.08
C LYS A 210 14.77 -23.74 -13.08
N ARG A 211 13.82 -24.66 -13.03
CA ARG A 211 12.65 -24.66 -13.92
C ARG A 211 11.35 -24.67 -13.14
N ILE A 212 10.38 -23.92 -13.65
CA ILE A 212 8.99 -23.95 -13.20
C ILE A 212 8.10 -23.98 -14.45
N SER A 213 7.04 -24.78 -14.44
CA SER A 213 6.07 -24.78 -15.52
C SER A 213 5.16 -23.55 -15.46
N GLU A 214 4.62 -23.17 -16.61
CA GLU A 214 3.64 -22.08 -16.67
C GLU A 214 2.40 -22.37 -15.81
N SER A 215 2.00 -23.64 -15.70
CA SER A 215 0.87 -24.05 -14.86
C SER A 215 1.11 -23.76 -13.38
N PHE A 216 2.30 -24.03 -12.86
CA PHE A 216 2.66 -23.65 -11.50
C PHE A 216 2.78 -22.14 -11.31
N ALA A 217 3.35 -21.42 -12.28
CA ALA A 217 3.41 -19.96 -12.24
C ALA A 217 2.00 -19.34 -12.19
N ARG A 218 1.05 -19.84 -12.98
CA ARG A 218 -0.36 -19.44 -12.93
C ARG A 218 -0.98 -19.74 -11.58
N ARG A 219 -0.77 -20.95 -11.05
CA ARG A 219 -1.28 -21.38 -9.75
C ARG A 219 -0.74 -20.52 -8.60
N ILE A 220 0.53 -20.11 -8.64
CA ILE A 220 1.08 -19.13 -7.68
C ILE A 220 0.24 -17.85 -7.71
N CYS A 221 0.04 -17.27 -8.90
CA CYS A 221 -0.75 -16.05 -9.06
C CYS A 221 -2.18 -16.20 -8.51
N ASP A 222 -2.81 -17.35 -8.74
CA ASP A 222 -4.18 -17.63 -8.30
C ASP A 222 -4.29 -17.76 -6.79
N VAL A 223 -3.39 -18.53 -6.17
CA VAL A 223 -3.40 -18.78 -4.72
C VAL A 223 -3.22 -17.50 -3.93
N VAL A 224 -2.31 -16.63 -4.34
CA VAL A 224 -2.06 -15.35 -3.68
C VAL A 224 -2.82 -14.18 -4.31
N GLU A 225 -3.73 -14.44 -5.27
CA GLU A 225 -4.55 -13.42 -5.95
C GLU A 225 -3.71 -12.25 -6.50
N CYS A 226 -2.54 -12.52 -7.05
CA CYS A 226 -1.57 -11.51 -7.52
C CYS A 226 -1.17 -10.46 -6.47
N HIS A 227 -1.26 -10.79 -5.17
CA HIS A 227 -0.80 -9.92 -4.11
C HIS A 227 0.73 -9.86 -4.11
N SER A 228 1.32 -8.72 -4.46
CA SER A 228 2.75 -8.58 -4.79
C SER A 228 3.70 -9.14 -3.71
N TRP A 229 3.43 -8.86 -2.43
CA TRP A 229 4.24 -9.38 -1.33
C TRP A 229 4.20 -10.90 -1.23
N TYR A 230 2.98 -11.47 -1.20
CA TYR A 230 2.82 -12.92 -1.05
C TYR A 230 3.27 -13.69 -2.28
N LEU A 231 3.14 -13.08 -3.46
CA LEU A 231 3.65 -13.67 -4.68
C LEU A 231 5.18 -13.81 -4.63
N GLN A 232 5.88 -12.76 -4.25
CA GLN A 232 7.32 -12.78 -4.06
C GLN A 232 7.72 -13.76 -2.94
N GLN A 233 7.01 -13.78 -1.81
CA GLN A 233 7.27 -14.67 -0.68
C GLN A 233 7.06 -16.14 -1.07
N LEU A 234 5.96 -16.48 -1.75
CA LEU A 234 5.67 -17.84 -2.19
C LEU A 234 6.68 -18.31 -3.24
N CYS A 235 7.00 -17.46 -4.22
CA CYS A 235 8.05 -17.75 -5.20
C CYS A 235 9.40 -17.98 -4.53
N TYR A 236 9.75 -17.19 -3.52
CA TYR A 236 11.01 -17.35 -2.76
C TYR A 236 11.09 -18.75 -2.12
N PHE A 237 10.05 -19.21 -1.42
CA PHE A 237 10.07 -20.51 -0.77
C PHE A 237 10.03 -21.67 -1.77
N ILE A 238 9.17 -21.59 -2.80
CA ILE A 238 9.16 -22.59 -3.86
C ILE A 238 10.55 -22.67 -4.51
N TRP A 239 11.14 -21.54 -4.88
CA TRP A 239 12.49 -21.48 -5.45
C TRP A 239 13.55 -22.07 -4.50
N SER A 240 13.48 -21.77 -3.21
CA SER A 240 14.43 -22.25 -2.21
C SER A 240 14.39 -23.78 -2.04
N PHE A 241 13.20 -24.37 -2.12
CA PHE A 241 13.01 -25.82 -2.01
C PHE A 241 13.22 -26.57 -3.33
N THR A 242 13.25 -25.86 -4.45
CA THR A 242 13.47 -26.48 -5.78
C THR A 242 14.95 -26.79 -5.96
N VAL A 243 15.26 -28.02 -6.33
CA VAL A 243 16.62 -28.44 -6.72
C VAL A 243 16.85 -28.13 -8.23
N SER A 244 16.01 -28.66 -9.10
CA SER A 244 16.09 -28.46 -10.57
C SER A 244 14.78 -28.01 -11.18
N GLU A 245 13.67 -28.62 -10.78
CA GLU A 245 12.34 -28.34 -11.32
C GLU A 245 11.29 -28.38 -10.21
N VAL A 246 10.28 -27.49 -10.31
CA VAL A 246 9.17 -27.43 -9.36
C VAL A 246 8.27 -28.64 -9.50
N THR A 247 8.01 -29.33 -8.40
CA THR A 247 7.07 -30.42 -8.30
C THR A 247 5.88 -30.03 -7.42
N GLU A 248 4.84 -30.86 -7.38
CA GLU A 248 3.67 -30.64 -6.51
C GLU A 248 4.04 -30.61 -5.02
N GLU A 249 4.99 -31.46 -4.61
CA GLU A 249 5.49 -31.50 -3.24
C GLU A 249 6.22 -30.20 -2.87
N VAL A 250 7.07 -29.69 -3.78
CA VAL A 250 7.79 -28.43 -3.58
C VAL A 250 6.83 -27.24 -3.51
N PHE A 251 5.82 -27.22 -4.39
CA PHE A 251 4.78 -26.19 -4.34
C PHE A 251 4.02 -26.21 -3.01
N SER A 252 3.58 -27.39 -2.57
CA SER A 252 2.84 -27.57 -1.32
C SER A 252 3.68 -27.18 -0.09
N LEU A 253 4.97 -27.54 -0.07
CA LEU A 253 5.91 -27.12 0.98
C LEU A 253 6.08 -25.60 1.01
N GLY A 254 6.23 -24.95 -0.17
CA GLY A 254 6.34 -23.51 -0.26
C GLY A 254 5.11 -22.79 0.29
N LEU A 255 3.91 -23.23 -0.07
CA LEU A 255 2.66 -22.67 0.43
C LEU A 255 2.50 -22.85 1.94
N LYS A 256 2.77 -24.07 2.43
CA LYS A 256 2.75 -24.35 3.86
C LYS A 256 3.71 -23.47 4.65
N GLN A 257 4.90 -23.21 4.09
CA GLN A 257 5.88 -22.33 4.74
C GLN A 257 5.37 -20.88 4.80
N VAL A 258 4.71 -20.37 3.74
CA VAL A 258 4.10 -19.03 3.76
C VAL A 258 3.00 -18.95 4.82
N LEU A 259 2.12 -19.95 4.93
CA LEU A 259 1.08 -20.01 5.96
C LEU A 259 1.70 -19.99 7.35
N ASN A 260 2.64 -20.89 7.64
CA ASN A 260 3.27 -21.05 8.95
C ASN A 260 3.94 -19.73 9.43
N ILE A 261 4.68 -19.05 8.56
CA ILE A 261 5.38 -17.81 8.92
C ILE A 261 4.41 -16.67 9.25
N ASN A 262 3.26 -16.64 8.57
CA ASN A 262 2.28 -15.58 8.78
C ASN A 262 1.25 -15.92 9.89
N THR A 263 1.16 -17.18 10.32
CA THR A 263 0.22 -17.66 11.36
C THR A 263 0.23 -16.82 12.64
N PRO A 264 1.37 -16.45 13.26
CA PRO A 264 1.35 -15.68 14.51
C PRO A 264 0.69 -14.30 14.34
N MET A 265 0.88 -13.66 13.19
CA MET A 265 0.23 -12.38 12.87
C MET A 265 -1.28 -12.57 12.69
N PHE A 266 -1.69 -13.60 11.97
CA PHE A 266 -3.10 -13.88 11.72
C PHE A 266 -3.84 -14.29 13.00
N GLN A 267 -3.20 -15.05 13.88
CA GLN A 267 -3.74 -15.39 15.20
C GLN A 267 -3.98 -14.12 16.01
N ASN A 268 -2.99 -13.24 16.11
CA ASN A 268 -3.13 -11.97 16.85
C ASN A 268 -4.26 -11.09 16.28
N ASP A 269 -4.42 -11.03 14.97
CA ASP A 269 -5.49 -10.25 14.33
C ASP A 269 -6.87 -10.86 14.60
N THR A 270 -6.96 -12.20 14.66
CA THR A 270 -8.20 -12.95 14.88
C THR A 270 -8.62 -12.98 16.35
N GLU A 271 -7.68 -13.12 17.30
CA GLU A 271 -7.94 -13.13 18.75
C GLU A 271 -8.60 -11.83 19.24
N ASN A 272 -8.36 -10.72 18.53
CA ASN A 272 -8.97 -9.42 18.82
C ASN A 272 -10.36 -9.23 18.18
N LEU A 273 -10.99 -10.31 17.69
CA LEU A 273 -12.33 -10.30 17.10
C LEU A 273 -13.37 -10.91 18.06
N SER A 274 -14.59 -10.37 18.02
CA SER A 274 -15.71 -11.01 18.74
C SER A 274 -16.18 -12.27 18.01
N SER A 275 -16.88 -13.17 18.74
CA SER A 275 -17.44 -14.38 18.17
C SER A 275 -18.31 -14.13 16.93
N THR A 276 -19.16 -13.08 16.96
CA THR A 276 -20.00 -12.71 15.81
C THR A 276 -19.23 -12.14 14.62
N GLN A 277 -18.01 -11.59 14.85
CA GLN A 277 -17.11 -11.17 13.78
C GLN A 277 -16.42 -12.37 13.16
N ILE A 278 -16.00 -13.35 13.95
CA ILE A 278 -15.43 -14.61 13.47
C ILE A 278 -16.48 -15.37 12.63
N GLU A 279 -17.71 -15.50 13.12
CA GLU A 279 -18.78 -16.13 12.35
C GLU A 279 -19.09 -15.40 11.01
N MET A 280 -18.97 -14.07 11.01
CA MET A 280 -19.08 -13.32 9.77
C MET A 280 -17.92 -13.59 8.81
N LEU A 281 -16.71 -13.74 9.31
CA LEU A 281 -15.56 -14.11 8.49
C LEU A 281 -15.69 -15.53 7.92
N LYS A 282 -16.24 -16.48 8.68
CA LYS A 282 -16.57 -17.83 8.16
C LYS A 282 -17.55 -17.74 6.99
N ALA A 283 -18.64 -17.00 7.15
CA ALA A 283 -19.60 -16.80 6.07
C ALA A 283 -18.94 -16.20 4.80
N ILE A 284 -18.08 -15.17 4.97
CA ILE A 284 -17.36 -14.57 3.86
C ILE A 284 -16.34 -15.56 3.24
N ALA A 285 -15.65 -16.35 4.07
CA ALA A 285 -14.70 -17.37 3.61
C ALA A 285 -15.36 -18.45 2.76
N ASP A 286 -16.60 -18.82 3.09
CA ASP A 286 -17.41 -19.77 2.34
C ASP A 286 -18.10 -19.16 1.10
N GLY A 287 -17.93 -17.86 0.87
CA GLY A 287 -18.47 -17.16 -0.29
C GLY A 287 -19.87 -16.62 -0.12
N GLU A 288 -20.40 -16.62 1.11
CA GLU A 288 -21.72 -16.06 1.40
C GLU A 288 -21.72 -14.55 1.31
N GLN A 289 -22.77 -14.00 0.69
CA GLN A 289 -22.92 -12.56 0.52
C GLN A 289 -24.27 -12.03 1.06
N HIS A 290 -25.25 -12.94 1.23
CA HIS A 290 -26.59 -12.61 1.69
C HIS A 290 -26.74 -12.69 3.22
N PHE A 291 -25.88 -12.00 3.97
CA PHE A 291 -25.79 -12.05 5.44
C PHE A 291 -27.10 -11.74 6.19
N SER A 292 -28.06 -11.12 5.53
CA SER A 292 -29.37 -10.80 6.12
C SER A 292 -30.40 -11.88 5.91
N SER A 293 -30.14 -12.91 5.07
CA SER A 293 -31.06 -14.03 4.87
C SER A 293 -31.19 -14.87 6.15
N GLN A 294 -32.37 -15.42 6.38
CA GLN A 294 -32.63 -16.22 7.58
C GLN A 294 -31.77 -17.50 7.63
N ALA A 295 -31.59 -18.13 6.48
CA ALA A 295 -30.74 -19.31 6.37
C ALA A 295 -29.28 -19.03 6.77
N VAL A 296 -28.64 -17.99 6.20
CA VAL A 296 -27.26 -17.63 6.50
C VAL A 296 -27.09 -17.20 7.96
N LYS A 297 -28.07 -16.44 8.52
CA LYS A 297 -28.02 -16.06 9.94
C LYS A 297 -28.08 -17.23 10.89
N GLN A 298 -28.85 -18.29 10.55
CA GLN A 298 -28.95 -19.49 11.37
C GLN A 298 -27.69 -20.35 11.31
N VAL A 299 -27.11 -20.49 10.12
CA VAL A 299 -25.87 -21.28 9.93
C VAL A 299 -24.68 -20.66 10.64
N TYR A 300 -24.48 -19.34 10.48
CA TYR A 300 -23.29 -18.65 11.00
C TYR A 300 -23.52 -17.83 12.26
N ASN A 301 -24.72 -17.89 12.86
CA ASN A 301 -25.04 -17.14 14.08
C ASN A 301 -24.68 -15.65 14.04
N LEU A 302 -25.01 -14.95 12.95
CA LEU A 302 -24.58 -13.57 12.68
C LEU A 302 -25.27 -12.50 13.54
N GLY A 303 -26.25 -12.90 14.36
CA GLY A 303 -27.04 -11.98 15.18
C GLY A 303 -28.08 -11.16 14.41
N ASN A 304 -28.46 -10.03 14.93
CA ASN A 304 -29.47 -9.15 14.34
C ASN A 304 -28.89 -8.27 13.19
N PRO A 305 -29.75 -7.63 12.37
CA PRO A 305 -29.30 -6.79 11.26
C PRO A 305 -28.31 -5.66 11.67
N ASN A 306 -28.53 -5.05 12.83
CA ASN A 306 -27.65 -3.99 13.33
C ASN A 306 -26.26 -4.54 13.67
N THR A 307 -26.19 -5.74 14.25
CA THR A 307 -24.92 -6.43 14.54
C THR A 307 -24.16 -6.70 13.25
N ILE A 308 -24.84 -7.19 12.19
CA ILE A 308 -24.25 -7.45 10.89
C ILE A 308 -23.64 -6.17 10.29
N VAL A 309 -24.39 -5.06 10.29
CA VAL A 309 -23.89 -3.77 9.77
C VAL A 309 -22.69 -3.27 10.57
N LYS A 310 -22.78 -3.34 11.92
CA LYS A 310 -21.69 -2.95 12.81
C LYS A 310 -20.43 -3.79 12.56
N ASN A 311 -20.56 -5.12 12.47
CA ASN A 311 -19.43 -6.03 12.28
C ASN A 311 -18.76 -5.81 10.92
N LYS A 312 -19.53 -5.62 9.83
CA LYS A 312 -18.98 -5.24 8.52
C LYS A 312 -18.10 -3.99 8.62
N LYS A 313 -18.61 -2.94 9.26
CA LYS A 313 -17.88 -1.68 9.42
C LYS A 313 -16.61 -1.85 10.26
N ILE A 314 -16.65 -2.63 11.33
CA ILE A 314 -15.48 -2.90 12.18
C ILE A 314 -14.42 -3.67 11.38
N LEU A 315 -14.81 -4.75 10.71
CA LEU A 315 -13.89 -5.59 9.92
C LEU A 315 -13.28 -4.79 8.76
N GLN A 316 -14.05 -3.90 8.11
CA GLN A 316 -13.51 -2.99 7.10
C GLN A 316 -12.53 -1.96 7.69
N ASN A 317 -12.83 -1.39 8.87
CA ASN A 317 -11.93 -0.43 9.53
C ASN A 317 -10.64 -1.08 10.02
N LYS A 318 -10.67 -2.38 10.28
CA LYS A 318 -9.48 -3.20 10.61
C LYS A 318 -8.72 -3.66 9.37
N ASP A 319 -9.16 -3.31 8.16
CA ASP A 319 -8.60 -3.76 6.87
C ASP A 319 -8.57 -5.30 6.72
N ILE A 320 -9.49 -6.03 7.39
CA ILE A 320 -9.62 -7.49 7.29
C ILE A 320 -10.45 -7.85 6.05
N ILE A 321 -11.54 -7.12 5.83
CA ILE A 321 -12.40 -7.28 4.65
C ILE A 321 -12.54 -5.98 3.88
N GLU A 322 -12.79 -6.09 2.58
CA GLU A 322 -13.17 -4.96 1.75
C GLU A 322 -14.42 -5.27 0.92
N LYS A 323 -15.06 -4.22 0.45
CA LYS A 323 -16.18 -4.34 -0.48
C LYS A 323 -15.64 -4.28 -1.91
N GLN A 324 -15.81 -5.38 -2.66
CA GLN A 324 -15.53 -5.43 -4.09
C GLN A 324 -16.84 -5.57 -4.85
N LYS A 325 -17.22 -4.54 -5.63
CA LYS A 325 -18.54 -4.43 -6.27
C LYS A 325 -19.68 -4.55 -5.25
N ALA A 326 -20.41 -5.65 -5.25
CA ALA A 326 -21.49 -5.94 -4.30
C ALA A 326 -21.03 -6.78 -3.10
N ASP A 327 -19.91 -7.50 -3.23
CA ASP A 327 -19.48 -8.56 -2.34
C ASP A 327 -18.46 -8.08 -1.30
N PHE A 328 -18.38 -8.77 -0.17
CA PHE A 328 -17.32 -8.61 0.81
C PHE A 328 -16.30 -9.73 0.65
N VAL A 329 -15.03 -9.36 0.59
CA VAL A 329 -13.91 -10.28 0.44
C VAL A 329 -12.83 -9.98 1.47
N PHE A 330 -11.99 -10.97 1.78
CA PHE A 330 -10.79 -10.73 2.56
C PHE A 330 -9.83 -9.83 1.79
N VAL A 331 -9.21 -8.87 2.48
CA VAL A 331 -8.16 -8.01 1.89
C VAL A 331 -6.88 -8.81 1.65
N ASP A 332 -6.58 -9.73 2.57
CA ASP A 332 -5.39 -10.57 2.56
C ASP A 332 -5.73 -12.01 2.13
N PRO A 333 -5.25 -12.46 0.95
CA PRO A 333 -5.57 -13.80 0.43
C PRO A 333 -4.95 -14.94 1.25
N ILE A 334 -3.78 -14.71 1.88
CA ILE A 334 -3.13 -15.73 2.72
C ILE A 334 -3.82 -15.84 4.08
N TYR A 335 -4.27 -14.69 4.64
CA TYR A 335 -5.13 -14.72 5.82
C TYR A 335 -6.42 -15.49 5.56
N ARG A 336 -7.06 -15.31 4.40
CA ARG A 336 -8.24 -16.09 4.01
C ARG A 336 -7.97 -17.60 3.98
N LEU A 337 -6.84 -18.02 3.38
CA LEU A 337 -6.47 -19.43 3.30
C LEU A 337 -6.23 -20.01 4.70
N TRP A 338 -5.41 -19.34 5.50
CA TRP A 338 -5.15 -19.71 6.89
C TRP A 338 -6.44 -19.78 7.72
N PHE A 339 -7.30 -18.77 7.59
CA PHE A 339 -8.56 -18.71 8.32
C PHE A 339 -9.49 -19.87 7.97
N LYS A 340 -9.52 -20.29 6.70
CA LYS A 340 -10.26 -21.48 6.27
C LYS A 340 -9.73 -22.76 6.88
N GLU A 341 -8.43 -22.93 6.98
CA GLU A 341 -7.82 -24.13 7.57
C GLU A 341 -8.08 -24.23 9.08
N GLU A 342 -8.10 -23.10 9.79
CA GLU A 342 -8.19 -23.07 11.25
C GLU A 342 -9.62 -22.97 11.78
N TYR A 343 -10.56 -22.38 11.05
CA TYR A 343 -11.87 -22.01 11.56
C TYR A 343 -13.06 -22.57 10.77
N CYS A 344 -12.88 -23.07 9.55
CA CYS A 344 -13.93 -23.65 8.71
C CYS A 344 -13.74 -25.14 8.52
#